data_a9fa1f32ccb637f1de9e52d33de6036b
#
_entry.id   a9fa1f32ccb637f1de9e52d33de6036b
#
_cell.length_a   1.000
_cell.length_b   1.000
_cell.length_c   1.000
_cell.angle_alpha   90.00
_cell.angle_beta   90.00
_cell.angle_gamma   90.00
#
_symmetry.space_group_name_H-M   'P 1'
#
loop_
_entity.id
_entity.type
_entity.pdbx_description
1 polymer ?
#
loop_
_entity_poly.entity_id
_entity_poly.type
_entity_poly.pdbx_seq_one_letter_code
_entity_poly.pdbx_strand_id
1 'polypeptide(L)'
;ALLGFFEGAMSGVVLSDSLFQSYFLLEMLTLSTYLLVGFWYAQPLVVTAARDAFLTKRVGDVLLLMGVVALCAYSGVMGFNDLYAWAAQDRLSPLAATLLSLGLIAGPTGKCAQFPMHLWLDEAMEGPNPASILRNSVVVTCGAIVLLKVMPILQLSPIAIAVMLVIGCISAIGGSLVALAQVDIKRTLSYSTTAHLGLVFIAIALQIPVLAL
;
A
#
# COMPACT_ATOMS: atom_id res chain seq x y z
N ALA A 1 -15.96 9.40 -15.89
CA ALA A 1 -16.46 8.17 -15.24
C ALA A 1 -15.36 7.47 -14.43
N LEU A 2 -14.19 7.10 -15.02
CA LEU A 2 -13.10 6.39 -14.31
C LEU A 2 -12.50 7.17 -13.14
N LEU A 3 -12.32 8.49 -13.29
CA LEU A 3 -11.83 9.35 -12.21
C LEU A 3 -12.81 9.43 -11.04
N GLY A 4 -14.11 9.58 -11.32
CA GLY A 4 -15.13 9.58 -10.27
C GLY A 4 -15.27 8.24 -9.54
N PHE A 5 -15.10 7.12 -10.26
CA PHE A 5 -15.04 5.80 -9.65
C PHE A 5 -13.82 5.65 -8.71
N PHE A 6 -12.67 6.14 -9.16
CA PHE A 6 -11.44 6.18 -8.38
C PHE A 6 -11.61 7.01 -7.10
N GLU A 7 -12.16 8.23 -7.22
CA GLU A 7 -12.40 9.14 -6.10
C GLU A 7 -13.38 8.54 -5.08
N GLY A 8 -14.46 7.92 -5.55
CA GLY A 8 -15.41 7.23 -4.69
C GLY A 8 -14.79 6.07 -3.92
N ALA A 9 -13.95 5.26 -4.58
CA ALA A 9 -13.23 4.16 -3.92
C ALA A 9 -12.23 4.68 -2.88
N MET A 10 -11.50 5.77 -3.18
CA MET A 10 -10.56 6.39 -2.25
C MET A 10 -11.26 6.95 -1.02
N SER A 11 -12.30 7.74 -1.22
CA SER A 11 -13.11 8.29 -0.11
C SER A 11 -13.66 7.17 0.77
N GLY A 12 -14.10 6.08 0.15
CA GLY A 12 -14.55 4.89 0.87
C GLY A 12 -13.46 4.24 1.72
N VAL A 13 -12.21 4.13 1.25
CA VAL A 13 -11.09 3.58 2.05
C VAL A 13 -10.85 4.44 3.29
N VAL A 14 -10.88 5.76 3.14
CA VAL A 14 -10.65 6.69 4.26
C VAL A 14 -11.77 6.59 5.29
N LEU A 15 -13.03 6.55 4.83
CA LEU A 15 -14.23 6.55 5.68
C LEU A 15 -14.59 5.17 6.24
N SER A 16 -13.98 4.09 5.72
CA SER A 16 -14.31 2.72 6.16
C SER A 16 -13.96 2.48 7.63
N ASP A 17 -14.89 1.88 8.36
CA ASP A 17 -14.73 1.48 9.76
C ASP A 17 -14.42 -0.02 9.93
N SER A 18 -14.31 -0.76 8.83
CA SER A 18 -13.99 -2.18 8.82
C SER A 18 -12.77 -2.47 7.95
N LEU A 19 -11.87 -3.32 8.44
CA LEU A 19 -10.68 -3.73 7.70
C LEU A 19 -11.05 -4.48 6.41
N PHE A 20 -12.08 -5.31 6.44
CA PHE A 20 -12.57 -6.03 5.26
C PHE A 20 -13.17 -5.07 4.21
N GLN A 21 -13.91 -4.05 4.63
CA GLN A 21 -14.43 -3.01 3.75
C GLN A 21 -13.27 -2.17 3.15
N SER A 22 -12.28 -1.82 3.95
CA SER A 22 -11.07 -1.15 3.46
C SER A 22 -10.37 -1.97 2.37
N TYR A 23 -10.23 -3.30 2.58
CA TYR A 23 -9.65 -4.21 1.60
C TYR A 23 -10.45 -4.21 0.28
N PHE A 24 -11.77 -4.36 0.35
CA PHE A 24 -12.62 -4.36 -0.83
C PHE A 24 -12.49 -3.06 -1.65
N LEU A 25 -12.47 -1.91 -0.98
CA LEU A 25 -12.32 -0.61 -1.62
C LEU A 25 -10.91 -0.41 -2.20
N LEU A 26 -9.86 -0.96 -1.57
CA LEU A 26 -8.51 -1.01 -2.14
C LEU A 26 -8.45 -1.82 -3.44
N GLU A 27 -9.23 -2.89 -3.56
CA GLU A 27 -9.36 -3.67 -4.80
C GLU A 27 -10.00 -2.83 -5.92
N MET A 28 -11.02 -2.03 -5.60
CA MET A 28 -11.61 -1.08 -6.55
C MET A 28 -10.59 -0.04 -7.03
N LEU A 29 -9.71 0.43 -6.15
CA LEU A 29 -8.60 1.32 -6.51
C LEU A 29 -7.58 0.62 -7.42
N THR A 30 -7.28 -0.65 -7.19
CA THR A 30 -6.38 -1.43 -8.06
C THR A 30 -6.96 -1.55 -9.47
N LEU A 31 -8.25 -1.89 -9.58
CA LEU A 31 -8.95 -1.97 -10.86
C LEU A 31 -8.98 -0.62 -11.59
N SER A 32 -9.38 0.45 -10.91
CA SER A 32 -9.43 1.79 -11.51
C SER A 32 -8.05 2.26 -11.98
N THR A 33 -7.01 1.95 -11.24
CA THR A 33 -5.62 2.26 -11.62
C THR A 33 -5.22 1.51 -12.90
N TYR A 34 -5.55 0.22 -13.00
CA TYR A 34 -5.31 -0.58 -14.20
C TYR A 34 -5.96 0.06 -15.44
N LEU A 35 -7.25 0.41 -15.35
CA LEU A 35 -7.99 1.04 -16.44
C LEU A 35 -7.44 2.44 -16.80
N LEU A 36 -6.97 3.20 -15.83
CA LEU A 36 -6.39 4.53 -16.05
C LEU A 36 -4.98 4.45 -16.67
N VAL A 37 -4.15 3.48 -16.28
CA VAL A 37 -2.84 3.26 -16.91
C VAL A 37 -3.01 2.80 -18.33
N GLY A 38 -3.86 1.81 -18.57
CA GLY A 38 -4.16 1.22 -19.87
C GLY A 38 -5.08 2.06 -20.75
N PHE A 39 -5.24 3.36 -20.47
CA PHE A 39 -6.15 4.23 -21.24
C PHE A 39 -5.84 4.25 -22.74
N TRP A 40 -4.57 4.27 -23.12
CA TRP A 40 -4.13 4.19 -24.51
C TRP A 40 -3.88 2.74 -24.93
N TYR A 41 -4.92 1.91 -24.84
CA TYR A 41 -4.88 0.46 -25.09
C TYR A 41 -4.40 0.06 -26.48
N ALA A 42 -4.35 0.98 -27.45
CA ALA A 42 -3.79 0.73 -28.80
C ALA A 42 -2.25 0.65 -28.80
N GLN A 43 -1.58 1.06 -27.71
CA GLN A 43 -0.12 1.05 -27.60
C GLN A 43 0.31 -0.20 -26.80
N PRO A 44 1.08 -1.13 -27.40
CA PRO A 44 1.49 -2.38 -26.71
C PRO A 44 2.27 -2.14 -25.42
N LEU A 45 3.14 -1.10 -25.41
CA LEU A 45 3.92 -0.72 -24.23
C LEU A 45 3.02 -0.35 -23.04
N VAL A 46 1.98 0.45 -23.30
CA VAL A 46 1.01 0.89 -22.28
C VAL A 46 0.22 -0.29 -21.72
N VAL A 47 -0.17 -1.23 -22.57
CA VAL A 47 -0.90 -2.44 -22.15
C VAL A 47 -0.04 -3.33 -21.27
N THR A 48 1.23 -3.52 -21.64
CA THR A 48 2.19 -4.28 -20.86
C THR A 48 2.41 -3.62 -19.50
N ALA A 49 2.67 -2.32 -19.46
CA ALA A 49 2.85 -1.55 -18.24
C ALA A 49 1.63 -1.61 -17.31
N ALA A 50 0.42 -1.51 -17.87
CA ALA A 50 -0.82 -1.63 -17.10
C ALA A 50 -0.97 -3.02 -16.48
N ARG A 51 -0.70 -4.08 -17.26
CA ARG A 51 -0.74 -5.47 -16.80
C ARG A 51 0.25 -5.71 -15.67
N ASP A 52 1.50 -5.30 -15.84
CA ASP A 52 2.58 -5.58 -14.90
C ASP A 52 2.38 -4.80 -13.59
N ALA A 53 1.89 -3.54 -13.68
CA ALA A 53 1.46 -2.78 -12.53
C ALA A 53 0.28 -3.43 -11.78
N PHE A 54 -0.68 -4.00 -12.49
CA PHE A 54 -1.80 -4.71 -11.88
C PHE A 54 -1.35 -5.99 -11.18
N LEU A 55 -0.53 -6.82 -11.84
CA LEU A 55 -0.05 -8.10 -11.29
C LEU A 55 0.82 -7.89 -10.05
N THR A 56 1.73 -6.93 -10.07
CA THR A 56 2.58 -6.62 -8.91
C THR A 56 1.74 -6.22 -7.69
N LYS A 57 0.76 -5.33 -7.87
CA LYS A 57 -0.16 -4.97 -6.77
C LYS A 57 -1.00 -6.15 -6.30
N ARG A 58 -1.41 -7.03 -7.21
CA ARG A 58 -2.22 -8.20 -6.88
C ARG A 58 -1.50 -9.17 -5.93
N VAL A 59 -0.18 -9.31 -6.04
CA VAL A 59 0.60 -10.12 -5.08
C VAL A 59 0.45 -9.56 -3.66
N GLY A 60 0.62 -8.24 -3.48
CA GLY A 60 0.41 -7.59 -2.19
C GLY A 60 -1.04 -7.73 -1.68
N ASP A 61 -2.01 -7.59 -2.58
CA ASP A 61 -3.44 -7.66 -2.24
C ASP A 61 -3.86 -9.05 -1.76
N VAL A 62 -3.34 -10.12 -2.37
CA VAL A 62 -3.60 -11.51 -1.93
C VAL A 62 -3.01 -11.75 -0.54
N LEU A 63 -1.79 -11.29 -0.29
CA LEU A 63 -1.16 -11.42 1.04
C LEU A 63 -1.92 -10.60 2.10
N LEU A 64 -2.39 -9.41 1.74
CA LEU A 64 -3.25 -8.61 2.62
C LEU A 64 -4.57 -9.33 2.93
N LEU A 65 -5.21 -9.92 1.92
CA LEU A 65 -6.44 -10.70 2.13
C LEU A 65 -6.22 -11.84 3.10
N MET A 66 -5.11 -12.58 2.94
CA MET A 66 -4.75 -13.64 3.88
C MET A 66 -4.60 -13.10 5.30
N GLY A 67 -3.93 -11.96 5.48
CA GLY A 67 -3.79 -11.27 6.77
C GLY A 67 -5.14 -10.84 7.35
N VAL A 68 -6.02 -10.24 6.55
CA VAL A 68 -7.36 -9.81 6.96
C VAL A 68 -8.23 -10.99 7.38
N VAL A 69 -8.27 -12.06 6.58
CA VAL A 69 -9.06 -13.26 6.88
C VAL A 69 -8.52 -13.95 8.14
N ALA A 70 -7.20 -14.08 8.28
CA ALA A 70 -6.60 -14.65 9.47
C ALA A 70 -6.93 -13.80 10.71
N LEU A 71 -6.81 -12.47 10.62
CA LEU A 71 -7.16 -11.57 11.72
C LEU A 71 -8.63 -11.73 12.13
N CYS A 72 -9.55 -11.76 11.17
CA CYS A 72 -10.97 -11.97 11.45
C CYS A 72 -11.25 -13.35 12.07
N ALA A 73 -10.52 -14.40 11.63
CA ALA A 73 -10.68 -15.75 12.17
C ALA A 73 -10.19 -15.85 13.64
N TYR A 74 -9.11 -15.15 13.98
CA TYR A 74 -8.57 -15.14 15.35
C TYR A 74 -9.34 -14.20 16.29
N SER A 75 -9.74 -13.03 15.80
CA SER A 75 -10.40 -12.00 16.61
C SER A 75 -11.92 -12.21 16.75
N GLY A 76 -12.56 -12.78 15.71
CA GLY A 76 -14.02 -12.87 15.62
C GLY A 76 -14.72 -11.53 15.33
N VAL A 77 -13.97 -10.43 15.12
CA VAL A 77 -14.50 -9.08 14.90
C VAL A 77 -13.92 -8.46 13.63
N MET A 78 -14.60 -7.47 13.06
CA MET A 78 -14.22 -6.83 11.80
C MET A 78 -14.01 -5.32 11.90
N GLY A 79 -14.65 -4.65 12.89
CA GLY A 79 -14.52 -3.21 13.12
C GLY A 79 -13.18 -2.83 13.70
N PHE A 80 -12.63 -1.65 13.33
CA PHE A 80 -11.31 -1.23 13.82
C PHE A 80 -11.28 -1.06 15.34
N ASN A 81 -12.30 -0.46 15.95
CA ASN A 81 -12.36 -0.25 17.40
C ASN A 81 -12.33 -1.57 18.17
N ASP A 82 -13.09 -2.56 17.71
CA ASP A 82 -13.12 -3.88 18.34
C ASP A 82 -11.80 -4.64 18.15
N LEU A 83 -11.17 -4.48 16.96
CA LEU A 83 -9.85 -5.03 16.67
C LEU A 83 -8.77 -4.44 17.57
N TYR A 84 -8.81 -3.14 17.87
CA TYR A 84 -7.86 -2.51 18.78
C TYR A 84 -8.04 -3.02 20.21
N ALA A 85 -9.29 -3.14 20.67
CA ALA A 85 -9.59 -3.71 21.99
C ALA A 85 -9.15 -5.18 22.09
N TRP A 86 -9.29 -5.95 21.00
CA TRP A 86 -8.81 -7.32 20.93
C TRP A 86 -7.28 -7.40 20.93
N ALA A 87 -6.60 -6.56 20.14
CA ALA A 87 -5.13 -6.52 20.05
C ALA A 87 -4.49 -6.19 21.41
N ALA A 88 -5.13 -5.33 22.21
CA ALA A 88 -4.66 -4.99 23.55
C ALA A 88 -4.65 -6.18 24.55
N GLN A 89 -5.30 -7.30 24.21
CA GLN A 89 -5.35 -8.50 25.08
C GLN A 89 -4.16 -9.46 24.88
N ASP A 90 -3.31 -9.24 23.89
CA ASP A 90 -2.08 -9.99 23.56
C ASP A 90 -2.22 -11.52 23.67
N ARG A 91 -3.26 -12.07 23.01
CA ARG A 91 -3.60 -13.51 23.08
C ARG A 91 -2.99 -14.36 21.98
N LEU A 92 -2.22 -13.77 21.06
CA LEU A 92 -1.64 -14.49 19.93
C LEU A 92 -0.31 -15.13 20.29
N SER A 93 -0.06 -16.31 19.71
CA SER A 93 1.29 -16.86 19.72
C SER A 93 2.24 -15.95 18.91
N PRO A 94 3.52 -15.84 19.28
CA PRO A 94 4.48 -14.97 18.58
C PRO A 94 4.57 -15.25 17.07
N LEU A 95 4.46 -16.51 16.68
CA LEU A 95 4.48 -16.91 15.28
C LEU A 95 3.23 -16.41 14.53
N ALA A 96 2.04 -16.62 15.12
CA ALA A 96 0.79 -16.18 14.50
C ALA A 96 0.73 -14.66 14.39
N ALA A 97 1.14 -13.93 15.43
CA ALA A 97 1.23 -12.47 15.43
C ALA A 97 2.16 -11.97 14.31
N THR A 98 3.31 -12.63 14.11
CA THR A 98 4.28 -12.25 13.08
C THR A 98 3.73 -12.50 11.68
N LEU A 99 3.19 -13.69 11.40
CA LEU A 99 2.65 -14.02 10.08
C LEU A 99 1.47 -13.11 9.71
N LEU A 100 0.57 -12.85 10.66
CA LEU A 100 -0.56 -11.96 10.50
C LEU A 100 -0.10 -10.53 10.20
N SER A 101 0.82 -10.00 10.99
CA SER A 101 1.36 -8.65 10.81
C SER A 101 2.10 -8.49 9.49
N LEU A 102 2.89 -9.48 9.05
CA LEU A 102 3.55 -9.49 7.75
C LEU A 102 2.53 -9.50 6.60
N GLY A 103 1.45 -10.26 6.71
CA GLY A 103 0.35 -10.22 5.74
C GLY A 103 -0.28 -8.85 5.63
N LEU A 104 -0.54 -8.18 6.77
CA LEU A 104 -1.08 -6.82 6.81
C LEU A 104 -0.13 -5.76 6.24
N ILE A 105 1.19 -5.94 6.35
CA ILE A 105 2.20 -5.03 5.78
C ILE A 105 2.35 -5.23 4.28
N ALA A 106 2.18 -6.46 3.76
CA ALA A 106 2.43 -6.79 2.36
C ALA A 106 1.55 -5.99 1.39
N GLY A 107 0.25 -5.80 1.70
CA GLY A 107 -0.65 -4.98 0.89
C GLY A 107 -0.19 -3.53 0.76
N PRO A 108 -0.02 -2.82 1.87
CA PRO A 108 0.56 -1.48 1.86
C PRO A 108 1.92 -1.38 1.16
N THR A 109 2.81 -2.37 1.31
CA THR A 109 4.09 -2.42 0.59
C THR A 109 3.88 -2.39 -0.93
N GLY A 110 2.94 -3.19 -1.43
CA GLY A 110 2.56 -3.18 -2.85
C GLY A 110 1.90 -1.86 -3.28
N LYS A 111 0.94 -1.35 -2.50
CA LYS A 111 0.22 -0.10 -2.83
C LYS A 111 1.11 1.13 -2.80
N CYS A 112 1.98 1.25 -1.80
CA CYS A 112 2.91 2.36 -1.62
C CYS A 112 4.16 2.25 -2.49
N ALA A 113 4.24 1.29 -3.40
CA ALA A 113 5.39 1.05 -4.25
C ALA A 113 6.71 0.97 -3.44
N GLN A 114 6.69 0.21 -2.35
CA GLN A 114 7.87 -0.01 -1.52
C GLN A 114 8.66 -1.22 -2.00
N PHE A 115 9.96 -1.24 -1.72
CA PHE A 115 10.80 -2.39 -2.02
C PHE A 115 10.23 -3.67 -1.36
N PRO A 116 10.19 -4.81 -2.07
CA PRO A 116 10.64 -5.06 -3.46
C PRO A 116 9.58 -4.76 -4.54
N MET A 117 8.37 -4.33 -4.18
CA MET A 117 7.23 -4.15 -5.09
C MET A 117 7.13 -2.73 -5.68
N HIS A 118 8.27 -2.04 -5.91
CA HIS A 118 8.27 -0.62 -6.31
C HIS A 118 8.16 -0.38 -7.82
N LEU A 119 8.57 -1.35 -8.64
CA LEU A 119 8.73 -1.16 -10.10
C LEU A 119 7.42 -0.80 -10.82
N TRP A 120 6.28 -1.25 -10.33
CA TRP A 120 4.99 -0.97 -10.97
C TRP A 120 4.68 0.53 -11.08
N LEU A 121 5.19 1.34 -10.15
CA LEU A 121 4.93 2.79 -10.16
C LEU A 121 5.71 3.48 -11.28
N ASP A 122 6.93 3.02 -11.56
CA ASP A 122 7.74 3.49 -12.67
C ASP A 122 7.13 3.09 -14.03
N GLU A 123 6.78 1.82 -14.20
CA GLU A 123 6.14 1.33 -15.43
C GLU A 123 4.79 2.02 -15.68
N ALA A 124 4.02 2.29 -14.64
CA ALA A 124 2.76 2.99 -14.74
C ALA A 124 2.88 4.42 -15.27
N MET A 125 4.09 5.00 -15.38
CA MET A 125 4.32 6.33 -15.97
C MET A 125 4.05 6.39 -17.49
N GLU A 126 3.93 5.26 -18.17
CA GLU A 126 3.52 5.19 -19.58
C GLU A 126 2.06 5.65 -19.80
N GLY A 127 1.25 5.71 -18.77
CA GLY A 127 -0.13 6.22 -18.85
C GLY A 127 -0.23 7.74 -18.97
N PRO A 128 -1.45 8.28 -19.20
CA PRO A 128 -1.69 9.71 -19.39
C PRO A 128 -1.35 10.53 -18.12
N ASN A 129 -0.91 11.78 -18.31
CA ASN A 129 -0.48 12.67 -17.23
C ASN A 129 -1.51 12.84 -16.09
N PRO A 130 -2.82 13.03 -16.36
CA PRO A 130 -3.81 13.12 -15.27
C PRO A 130 -3.86 11.87 -14.40
N ALA A 131 -3.70 10.69 -15.01
CA ALA A 131 -3.63 9.43 -14.27
C ALA A 131 -2.33 9.31 -13.46
N SER A 132 -1.22 9.88 -13.94
CA SER A 132 0.06 9.89 -13.21
C SER A 132 0.00 10.72 -11.94
N ILE A 133 -0.66 11.88 -11.96
CA ILE A 133 -0.87 12.73 -10.78
C ILE A 133 -1.63 11.95 -9.69
N LEU A 134 -2.74 11.32 -10.03
CA LEU A 134 -3.54 10.55 -9.07
C LEU A 134 -2.77 9.38 -8.48
N ARG A 135 -1.96 8.70 -9.28
CA ARG A 135 -1.17 7.55 -8.81
C ARG A 135 -0.07 7.96 -7.83
N ASN A 136 0.67 9.03 -8.17
CA ASN A 136 1.79 9.46 -7.34
C ASN A 136 1.35 10.10 -6.02
N SER A 137 0.18 10.69 -5.95
CA SER A 137 -0.30 11.35 -4.74
C SER A 137 -1.32 10.51 -3.97
N VAL A 138 -2.31 9.95 -4.64
CA VAL A 138 -3.49 9.40 -3.98
C VAL A 138 -3.45 7.88 -3.84
N VAL A 139 -3.13 7.13 -4.91
CA VAL A 139 -3.13 5.65 -4.87
C VAL A 139 -2.12 5.12 -3.85
N VAL A 140 -0.92 5.67 -3.89
CA VAL A 140 0.17 5.21 -3.02
C VAL A 140 -0.08 5.60 -1.55
N THR A 141 -0.72 6.73 -1.30
CA THR A 141 -1.07 7.18 0.05
C THR A 141 -2.16 6.31 0.70
N CYS A 142 -3.05 5.69 -0.09
CA CYS A 142 -4.05 4.75 0.45
C CYS A 142 -3.44 3.62 1.25
N GLY A 143 -2.32 3.05 0.76
CA GLY A 143 -1.60 2.01 1.49
C GLY A 143 -1.09 2.50 2.84
N ALA A 144 -0.56 3.72 2.90
CA ALA A 144 -0.10 4.35 4.13
C ALA A 144 -1.26 4.59 5.12
N ILE A 145 -2.43 5.03 4.64
CA ILE A 145 -3.64 5.21 5.48
C ILE A 145 -4.07 3.88 6.09
N VAL A 146 -4.12 2.81 5.30
CA VAL A 146 -4.45 1.47 5.83
C VAL A 146 -3.42 1.02 6.84
N LEU A 147 -2.12 1.26 6.58
CA LEU A 147 -1.05 0.92 7.51
C LEU A 147 -1.18 1.67 8.85
N LEU A 148 -1.56 2.95 8.82
CA LEU A 148 -1.88 3.73 10.02
C LEU A 148 -3.07 3.15 10.78
N LYS A 149 -4.13 2.74 10.08
CA LYS A 149 -5.30 2.10 10.71
C LYS A 149 -4.95 0.76 11.37
N VAL A 150 -4.04 -0.03 10.82
CA VAL A 150 -3.62 -1.32 11.41
C VAL A 150 -2.42 -1.21 12.35
N MET A 151 -1.84 -0.02 12.52
CA MET A 151 -0.67 0.22 13.36
C MET A 151 -0.78 -0.39 14.78
N PRO A 152 -1.92 -0.27 15.51
CA PRO A 152 -2.05 -0.88 16.83
C PRO A 152 -1.93 -2.41 16.82
N ILE A 153 -2.32 -3.05 15.70
CA ILE A 153 -2.26 -4.50 15.53
C ILE A 153 -0.82 -4.94 15.23
N LEU A 154 -0.06 -4.12 14.50
CA LEU A 154 1.34 -4.41 14.16
C LEU A 154 2.25 -4.44 15.39
N GLN A 155 1.86 -3.79 16.47
CA GLN A 155 2.59 -3.80 17.77
C GLN A 155 2.71 -5.20 18.37
N LEU A 156 1.82 -6.12 18.00
CA LEU A 156 1.87 -7.51 18.47
C LEU A 156 3.12 -8.27 17.99
N SER A 157 3.84 -7.77 16.98
CA SER A 157 5.02 -8.44 16.43
C SER A 157 6.20 -7.48 16.25
N PRO A 158 7.20 -7.49 17.14
CA PRO A 158 8.43 -6.72 16.97
C PRO A 158 9.19 -7.06 15.68
N ILE A 159 9.11 -8.31 15.23
CA ILE A 159 9.74 -8.77 13.98
C ILE A 159 9.09 -8.09 12.77
N ALA A 160 7.76 -7.99 12.72
CA ALA A 160 7.06 -7.31 11.64
C ALA A 160 7.39 -5.82 11.59
N ILE A 161 7.51 -5.17 12.75
CA ILE A 161 7.95 -3.77 12.85
C ILE A 161 9.37 -3.61 12.31
N ALA A 162 10.30 -4.50 12.66
CA ALA A 162 11.67 -4.49 12.16
C ALA A 162 11.71 -4.67 10.63
N VAL A 163 10.93 -5.59 10.08
CA VAL A 163 10.81 -5.79 8.62
C VAL A 163 10.28 -4.53 7.94
N MET A 164 9.24 -3.90 8.48
CA MET A 164 8.68 -2.66 7.96
C MET A 164 9.69 -1.52 7.98
N LEU A 165 10.48 -1.40 9.05
CA LEU A 165 11.56 -0.42 9.17
C LEU A 165 12.63 -0.63 8.09
N VAL A 166 13.06 -1.89 7.88
CA VAL A 166 14.05 -2.24 6.85
C VAL A 166 13.52 -1.91 5.44
N ILE A 167 12.28 -2.27 5.14
CA ILE A 167 11.63 -1.94 3.86
C ILE A 167 11.60 -0.42 3.66
N GLY A 168 11.20 0.35 4.68
CA GLY A 168 11.16 1.81 4.63
C GLY A 168 12.54 2.43 4.39
N CYS A 169 13.58 1.96 5.09
CA CYS A 169 14.96 2.45 4.91
C CYS A 169 15.50 2.16 3.51
N ILE A 170 15.32 0.94 3.01
CA ILE A 170 15.77 0.55 1.66
C ILE A 170 15.05 1.39 0.61
N SER A 171 13.72 1.57 0.76
CA SER A 171 12.92 2.36 -0.18
C SER A 171 13.27 3.85 -0.14
N ALA A 172 13.50 4.42 1.04
CA ALA A 172 13.85 5.83 1.20
C ALA A 172 15.22 6.13 0.56
N ILE A 173 16.23 5.34 0.87
CA ILE A 173 17.58 5.54 0.34
C ILE A 173 17.64 5.14 -1.14
N GLY A 174 17.19 3.93 -1.48
CA GLY A 174 17.24 3.41 -2.84
C GLY A 174 16.40 4.25 -3.81
N GLY A 175 15.18 4.61 -3.42
CA GLY A 175 14.30 5.48 -4.20
C GLY A 175 14.92 6.86 -4.47
N SER A 176 15.55 7.48 -3.46
CA SER A 176 16.24 8.76 -3.62
C SER A 176 17.42 8.67 -4.58
N LEU A 177 18.25 7.62 -4.46
CA LEU A 177 19.42 7.42 -5.34
C LEU A 177 18.99 7.17 -6.79
N VAL A 178 17.96 6.34 -7.00
CA VAL A 178 17.44 6.07 -8.35
C VAL A 178 16.78 7.32 -8.94
N ALA A 179 16.05 8.12 -8.14
CA ALA A 179 15.45 9.38 -8.58
C ALA A 179 16.51 10.37 -9.14
N LEU A 180 17.69 10.44 -8.52
CA LEU A 180 18.79 11.28 -8.98
C LEU A 180 19.38 10.81 -10.32
N ALA A 181 19.28 9.52 -10.64
CA ALA A 181 19.81 8.94 -11.86
C ALA A 181 18.83 8.98 -13.05
N GLN A 182 17.55 9.33 -12.81
CA GLN A 182 16.53 9.36 -13.86
C GLN A 182 16.64 10.59 -14.75
N VAL A 183 16.44 10.37 -16.05
CA VAL A 183 16.40 11.44 -17.07
C VAL A 183 14.97 11.93 -17.30
N ASP A 184 13.97 11.05 -17.13
CA ASP A 184 12.55 11.36 -17.32
C ASP A 184 11.96 11.94 -16.04
N ILE A 185 11.35 13.11 -16.13
CA ILE A 185 10.72 13.82 -15.00
C ILE A 185 9.63 12.97 -14.33
N LYS A 186 8.81 12.24 -15.09
CA LYS A 186 7.77 11.40 -14.52
C LYS A 186 8.36 10.26 -13.68
N ARG A 187 9.42 9.62 -14.18
CA ARG A 187 10.13 8.55 -13.46
C ARG A 187 10.84 9.08 -12.23
N THR A 188 11.46 10.26 -12.33
CA THR A 188 12.05 10.95 -11.17
C THR A 188 11.00 11.17 -10.07
N LEU A 189 9.80 11.64 -10.43
CA LEU A 189 8.70 11.85 -9.48
C LEU A 189 8.19 10.54 -8.88
N SER A 190 8.16 9.43 -9.63
CA SER A 190 7.74 8.13 -9.11
C SER A 190 8.70 7.61 -8.04
N TYR A 191 10.00 7.66 -8.31
CA TYR A 191 11.01 7.24 -7.32
C TYR A 191 11.10 8.17 -6.12
N SER A 192 10.91 9.48 -6.32
CA SER A 192 10.76 10.44 -5.22
C SER A 192 9.56 10.09 -4.33
N THR A 193 8.44 9.72 -4.92
CA THR A 193 7.25 9.28 -4.15
C THR A 193 7.53 8.01 -3.36
N THR A 194 8.18 7.01 -3.97
CA THR A 194 8.61 5.79 -3.28
C THR A 194 9.53 6.11 -2.09
N ALA A 195 10.46 7.05 -2.25
CA ALA A 195 11.37 7.47 -1.19
C ALA A 195 10.62 8.15 -0.02
N HIS A 196 9.72 9.09 -0.30
CA HIS A 196 8.94 9.77 0.74
C HIS A 196 8.01 8.81 1.49
N LEU A 197 7.36 7.88 0.79
CA LEU A 197 6.56 6.85 1.45
C LEU A 197 7.40 5.86 2.25
N GLY A 198 8.66 5.66 1.89
CA GLY A 198 9.64 4.95 2.73
C GLY A 198 9.82 5.63 4.09
N LEU A 199 9.89 6.96 4.14
CA LEU A 199 9.92 7.72 5.39
C LEU A 199 8.63 7.56 6.21
N VAL A 200 7.47 7.50 5.54
CA VAL A 200 6.19 7.22 6.21
C VAL A 200 6.19 5.81 6.83
N PHE A 201 6.73 4.80 6.14
CA PHE A 201 6.90 3.45 6.69
C PHE A 201 7.78 3.44 7.93
N ILE A 202 8.89 4.20 7.92
CA ILE A 202 9.77 4.36 9.09
C ILE A 202 9.02 5.03 10.24
N ALA A 203 8.26 6.10 9.97
CA ALA A 203 7.50 6.81 11.00
C ALA A 203 6.43 5.91 11.65
N ILE A 204 5.74 5.09 10.86
CA ILE A 204 4.76 4.12 11.37
C ILE A 204 5.46 3.01 12.17
N ALA A 205 6.62 2.52 11.70
CA ALA A 205 7.42 1.53 12.42
C ALA A 205 7.90 2.05 13.79
N LEU A 206 8.26 3.32 13.87
CA LEU A 206 8.63 4.01 15.10
C LEU A 206 7.42 4.40 15.97
N GLN A 207 6.20 4.12 15.49
CA GLN A 207 4.95 4.42 16.19
C GLN A 207 4.71 5.91 16.45
N ILE A 208 5.14 6.77 15.52
CA ILE A 208 4.95 8.22 15.57
C ILE A 208 3.93 8.62 14.49
N PRO A 209 2.60 8.45 14.75
CA PRO A 209 1.58 8.69 13.73
C PRO A 209 1.56 10.13 13.23
N VAL A 210 1.89 11.10 14.08
CA VAL A 210 1.95 12.52 13.72
C VAL A 210 3.02 12.80 12.66
N LEU A 211 4.10 12.02 12.63
CA LEU A 211 5.16 12.16 11.63
C LEU A 211 4.81 11.44 10.31
N ALA A 212 3.87 10.51 10.36
CA ALA A 212 3.43 9.73 9.19
C ALA A 212 2.29 10.41 8.41
N LEU A 213 1.63 11.41 8.99
CA LEU A 213 0.59 12.26 8.39
C LEU A 213 1.20 13.48 7.71
#